data_9b4887e3565995fca3df1146e68d1ea9
#
_entry.id   9b4887e3565995fca3df1146e68d1ea9
#
_cell.length_a   1.000
_cell.length_b   1.000
_cell.length_c   1.000
_cell.angle_alpha   90.00
_cell.angle_beta   90.00
_cell.angle_gamma   90.00
#
_symmetry.space_group_name_H-M   'P 1'
#
loop_
_entity.id
_entity.type
_entity.pdbx_description
1 polymer ?
#
loop_
_entity_poly.entity_id
_entity_poly.type
_entity_poly.pdbx_seq_one_letter_code
_entity_poly.pdbx_strand_id
1 'polypeptide(L)'
;MQTDSTSLKLPIENPEAEDFLPLNGTDHVEFYVGNAKQSAHFFKTAFGFQDHAYAGLETGMKDRTSYVLKQDKILLVLTSPLTAESPINDHIVLHGDGVKNVAIWVDDATKSWETTTSRGAESAFERYTKED
;
A
#
# COMPACT_ATOMS: atom_id res chain seq x y z
N MET A 1 7.21 -33.12 -19.02
CA MET A 1 5.89 -32.61 -18.66
C MET A 1 5.76 -31.19 -19.25
N GLN A 2 5.10 -31.07 -20.39
CA GLN A 2 4.86 -29.78 -21.00
C GLN A 2 3.71 -29.14 -20.23
N THR A 3 4.01 -28.04 -19.51
CA THR A 3 2.97 -27.14 -19.04
C THR A 3 2.46 -26.37 -20.24
N ASP A 4 1.26 -26.69 -20.70
CA ASP A 4 0.52 -25.82 -21.61
C ASP A 4 0.32 -24.48 -20.90
N SER A 5 1.20 -23.52 -21.21
CA SER A 5 0.92 -22.15 -20.90
C SER A 5 -0.19 -21.71 -21.84
N THR A 6 -1.44 -21.95 -21.44
CA THR A 6 -2.58 -21.27 -22.05
C THR A 6 -2.38 -19.79 -21.71
N SER A 7 -1.69 -19.07 -22.60
CA SER A 7 -1.65 -17.62 -22.49
C SER A 7 -3.10 -17.15 -22.54
N LEU A 8 -3.63 -16.69 -21.41
CA LEU A 8 -4.84 -15.91 -21.39
C LEU A 8 -4.57 -14.73 -22.33
N LYS A 9 -5.05 -14.85 -23.56
CA LYS A 9 -5.12 -13.69 -24.45
C LYS A 9 -6.17 -12.78 -23.83
N LEU A 10 -5.69 -11.79 -23.09
CA LEU A 10 -6.51 -10.66 -22.71
C LEU A 10 -7.16 -10.10 -23.97
N PRO A 11 -8.41 -9.61 -23.89
CA PRO A 11 -9.07 -8.99 -25.02
C PRO A 11 -8.11 -7.98 -25.65
N ILE A 12 -8.01 -7.99 -26.97
CA ILE A 12 -7.17 -7.05 -27.73
C ILE A 12 -7.54 -5.64 -27.26
N GLU A 13 -6.54 -4.94 -26.71
CA GLU A 13 -6.71 -3.53 -26.36
C GLU A 13 -7.24 -2.80 -27.59
N ASN A 14 -8.32 -2.07 -27.43
CA ASN A 14 -8.81 -1.19 -28.46
C ASN A 14 -7.75 -0.10 -28.69
N PRO A 15 -7.04 -0.07 -29.84
CA PRO A 15 -5.95 0.90 -30.05
C PRO A 15 -6.45 2.35 -30.11
N GLU A 16 -7.76 2.57 -30.21
CA GLU A 16 -8.38 3.91 -30.16
C GLU A 16 -8.85 4.29 -28.76
N ALA A 17 -8.74 3.38 -27.78
CA ALA A 17 -9.11 3.68 -26.40
C ALA A 17 -8.04 4.57 -25.75
N GLU A 18 -8.45 5.77 -25.34
CA GLU A 18 -7.58 6.65 -24.56
C GLU A 18 -7.39 6.08 -23.14
N ASP A 19 -6.15 5.92 -22.71
CA ASP A 19 -5.84 5.62 -21.32
C ASP A 19 -6.01 6.89 -20.46
N PHE A 20 -7.14 6.98 -19.78
CA PHE A 20 -7.45 8.12 -18.92
C PHE A 20 -6.79 8.04 -17.54
N LEU A 21 -6.17 6.92 -17.20
CA LEU A 21 -5.50 6.69 -15.90
C LEU A 21 -4.22 5.88 -16.10
N PRO A 22 -3.18 6.46 -16.71
CA PRO A 22 -1.90 5.76 -16.86
C PRO A 22 -1.29 5.48 -15.49
N LEU A 23 -0.97 4.22 -15.24
CA LEU A 23 -0.39 3.72 -14.00
C LEU A 23 1.08 3.39 -14.21
N ASN A 24 1.95 3.87 -13.31
CA ASN A 24 3.40 3.67 -13.40
C ASN A 24 3.91 2.51 -12.53
N GLY A 25 3.01 1.80 -11.86
CA GLY A 25 3.32 0.68 -10.99
C GLY A 25 2.81 0.87 -9.58
N THR A 26 3.20 -0.03 -8.70
CA THR A 26 2.88 0.03 -7.27
C THR A 26 3.94 0.84 -6.55
N ASP A 27 3.53 1.86 -5.80
CA ASP A 27 4.44 2.64 -4.94
C ASP A 27 4.79 1.85 -3.69
N HIS A 28 3.78 1.48 -2.91
CA HIS A 28 3.96 0.66 -1.72
C HIS A 28 2.69 -0.11 -1.37
N VAL A 29 2.85 -1.10 -0.50
CA VAL A 29 1.74 -1.83 0.13
C VAL A 29 1.83 -1.62 1.63
N GLU A 30 0.75 -1.15 2.24
CA GLU A 30 0.66 -0.98 3.69
C GLU A 30 -0.14 -2.13 4.31
N PHE A 31 0.48 -2.77 5.31
CA PHE A 31 -0.16 -3.78 6.15
C PHE A 31 -0.50 -3.17 7.52
N TYR A 32 -1.67 -3.47 8.00
CA TYR A 32 -1.98 -3.32 9.43
C TYR A 32 -1.70 -4.65 10.11
N VAL A 33 -0.82 -4.61 11.11
CA VAL A 33 -0.33 -5.79 11.83
C VAL A 33 -0.37 -5.55 13.34
N GLY A 34 -0.52 -6.63 14.10
CA GLY A 34 -0.58 -6.54 15.57
C GLY A 34 0.75 -6.12 16.19
N ASN A 35 1.87 -6.47 15.57
CA ASN A 35 3.21 -6.10 16.02
C ASN A 35 4.11 -5.80 14.82
N ALA A 36 4.25 -4.51 14.50
CA ALA A 36 5.02 -4.07 13.35
C ALA A 36 6.52 -4.40 13.46
N LYS A 37 7.09 -4.33 14.66
CA LYS A 37 8.50 -4.67 14.90
C LYS A 37 8.77 -6.15 14.60
N GLN A 38 7.91 -7.04 15.07
CA GLN A 38 8.04 -8.47 14.82
C GLN A 38 7.83 -8.81 13.34
N SER A 39 6.84 -8.22 12.69
CA SER A 39 6.58 -8.40 11.27
C SER A 39 7.75 -7.89 10.43
N ALA A 40 8.32 -6.74 10.77
CA ALA A 40 9.51 -6.20 10.11
C ALA A 40 10.71 -7.15 10.25
N HIS A 41 10.94 -7.69 11.43
CA HIS A 41 12.00 -8.67 11.65
C HIS A 41 11.83 -9.93 10.78
N PHE A 42 10.60 -10.42 10.67
CA PHE A 42 10.29 -11.57 9.81
C PHE A 42 10.63 -11.29 8.35
N PHE A 43 10.18 -10.19 7.79
CA PHE A 43 10.48 -9.85 6.39
C PHE A 43 11.97 -9.59 6.15
N LYS A 44 12.67 -9.00 7.11
CA LYS A 44 14.12 -8.81 6.99
C LYS A 44 14.88 -10.13 7.02
N THR A 45 14.56 -11.04 7.92
CA THR A 45 15.29 -12.30 8.07
C THR A 45 14.88 -13.37 7.07
N ALA A 46 13.59 -13.47 6.73
CA ALA A 46 13.08 -14.49 5.82
C ALA A 46 13.19 -14.12 4.34
N PHE A 47 13.02 -12.85 4.00
CA PHE A 47 12.97 -12.38 2.61
C PHE A 47 14.09 -11.41 2.23
N GLY A 48 14.93 -10.99 3.17
CA GLY A 48 16.06 -10.11 2.89
C GLY A 48 15.70 -8.63 2.71
N PHE A 49 14.54 -8.19 3.20
CA PHE A 49 14.20 -6.78 3.21
C PHE A 49 15.15 -5.98 4.10
N GLN A 50 15.34 -4.72 3.79
CA GLN A 50 16.16 -3.78 4.55
C GLN A 50 15.31 -2.66 5.12
N ASP A 51 15.72 -2.14 6.27
CA ASP A 51 15.09 -0.95 6.85
C ASP A 51 15.26 0.24 5.91
N HIS A 52 14.16 0.94 5.64
CA HIS A 52 14.12 2.13 4.81
C HIS A 52 13.73 3.37 5.61
N ALA A 53 12.68 3.27 6.44
CA ALA A 53 12.21 4.35 7.30
C ALA A 53 11.47 3.79 8.52
N TYR A 54 11.30 4.65 9.52
CA TYR A 54 10.58 4.32 10.75
C TYR A 54 9.84 5.54 11.27
N ALA A 55 8.63 5.32 11.78
CA ALA A 55 7.88 6.30 12.53
C ALA A 55 7.26 5.64 13.77
N GLY A 56 7.38 6.27 14.92
CA GLY A 56 6.89 5.75 16.19
C GLY A 56 6.96 6.79 17.28
N LEU A 57 6.91 6.35 18.53
CA LEU A 57 6.95 7.25 19.68
C LEU A 57 8.16 8.18 19.66
N GLU A 58 9.32 7.69 19.27
CA GLU A 58 10.57 8.43 19.22
C GLU A 58 10.55 9.53 18.14
N THR A 59 9.68 9.40 17.15
CA THR A 59 9.52 10.38 16.07
C THR A 59 8.25 11.24 16.22
N GLY A 60 7.57 11.13 17.37
CA GLY A 60 6.38 11.92 17.68
C GLY A 60 5.04 11.30 17.31
N MET A 61 5.03 10.09 16.73
CA MET A 61 3.79 9.34 16.46
C MET A 61 3.33 8.65 17.74
N LYS A 62 2.15 9.03 18.22
CA LYS A 62 1.63 8.55 19.52
C LYS A 62 0.59 7.42 19.38
N ASP A 63 -0.05 7.30 18.23
CA ASP A 63 -1.15 6.37 18.00
C ASP A 63 -0.74 5.10 17.25
N ARG A 64 0.41 5.13 16.59
CA ARG A 64 0.89 4.03 15.75
C ARG A 64 2.40 3.96 15.65
N THR A 65 2.87 2.80 15.24
CA THR A 65 4.25 2.56 14.83
C THR A 65 4.27 2.02 13.40
N SER A 66 5.11 2.59 12.56
CA SER A 66 5.26 2.16 11.17
C SER A 66 6.71 1.87 10.84
N TYR A 67 6.96 0.71 10.24
CA TYR A 67 8.24 0.31 9.67
C TYR A 67 8.11 0.29 8.16
N VAL A 68 8.99 0.98 7.47
CA VAL A 68 9.08 0.94 6.01
C VAL A 68 10.26 0.09 5.61
N LEU A 69 10.01 -0.99 4.90
CA LEU A 69 11.01 -1.95 4.44
C LEU A 69 11.11 -1.89 2.93
N LYS A 70 12.31 -2.05 2.42
CA LYS A 70 12.59 -2.03 0.99
C LYS A 70 13.41 -3.24 0.56
N GLN A 71 13.06 -3.80 -0.59
CA GLN A 71 13.88 -4.74 -1.34
C GLN A 71 13.70 -4.45 -2.82
N ASP A 72 14.77 -3.97 -3.48
CA ASP A 72 14.75 -3.49 -4.85
C ASP A 72 13.59 -2.49 -5.09
N LYS A 73 12.60 -2.86 -5.88
CA LYS A 73 11.42 -2.02 -6.19
C LYS A 73 10.25 -2.22 -5.23
N ILE A 74 10.36 -3.16 -4.31
CA ILE A 74 9.28 -3.50 -3.38
C ILE A 74 9.42 -2.64 -2.13
N LEU A 75 8.37 -1.92 -1.80
CA LEU A 75 8.27 -1.10 -0.60
C LEU A 75 7.08 -1.58 0.22
N LEU A 76 7.34 -2.05 1.44
CA LEU A 76 6.33 -2.48 2.40
C LEU A 76 6.26 -1.49 3.56
N VAL A 77 5.05 -1.12 3.96
CA VAL A 77 4.80 -0.35 5.17
C VAL A 77 4.05 -1.25 6.15
N LEU A 78 4.65 -1.48 7.33
CA LEU A 78 4.07 -2.30 8.38
C LEU A 78 3.68 -1.39 9.54
N THR A 79 2.38 -1.29 9.79
CA THR A 79 1.83 -0.37 10.79
C THR A 79 1.07 -1.13 11.85
N SER A 80 1.40 -0.88 13.12
CA SER A 80 0.67 -1.40 14.27
C SER A 80 0.13 -0.28 15.15
N PRO A 81 -1.03 -0.51 15.83
CA PRO A 81 -1.58 0.45 16.77
C PRO A 81 -0.76 0.50 18.06
N LEU A 82 -0.70 1.67 18.68
CA LEU A 82 -0.11 1.86 19.99
C LEU A 82 -1.16 2.06 21.09
N THR A 83 -2.43 2.26 20.71
CA THR A 83 -3.54 2.46 21.65
C THR A 83 -4.71 1.53 21.30
N ALA A 84 -5.47 1.13 22.30
CA ALA A 84 -6.64 0.26 22.10
C ALA A 84 -7.76 0.95 21.31
N GLU A 85 -7.86 2.27 21.37
CA GLU A 85 -8.88 3.08 20.71
C GLU A 85 -8.54 3.38 19.24
N SER A 86 -7.37 2.99 18.78
CA SER A 86 -6.97 3.23 17.39
C SER A 86 -7.87 2.50 16.41
N PRO A 87 -8.32 3.15 15.32
CA PRO A 87 -9.03 2.47 14.23
C PRO A 87 -8.23 1.34 13.58
N ILE A 88 -6.91 1.39 13.68
CA ILE A 88 -6.01 0.31 13.22
C ILE A 88 -6.30 -0.97 14.01
N ASN A 89 -6.50 -0.85 15.32
CA ASN A 89 -6.81 -1.99 16.16
C ASN A 89 -8.15 -2.63 15.79
N ASP A 90 -9.17 -1.83 15.49
CA ASP A 90 -10.48 -2.33 15.04
C ASP A 90 -10.36 -3.13 13.74
N HIS A 91 -9.53 -2.67 12.81
CA HIS A 91 -9.25 -3.38 11.57
C HIS A 91 -8.58 -4.75 11.83
N ILE A 92 -7.61 -4.79 12.74
CA ILE A 92 -6.89 -6.03 13.09
C ILE A 92 -7.82 -7.01 13.81
N VAL A 93 -8.66 -6.55 14.71
CA VAL A 93 -9.65 -7.39 15.42
C VAL A 93 -10.62 -8.03 14.43
N LEU A 94 -11.06 -7.28 13.43
CA LEU A 94 -12.03 -7.76 12.44
C LEU A 94 -11.40 -8.65 11.37
N HIS A 95 -10.20 -8.33 10.89
CA HIS A 95 -9.60 -8.95 9.72
C HIS A 95 -8.31 -9.74 10.02
N GLY A 96 -7.74 -9.61 11.21
CA GLY A 96 -6.36 -10.06 11.48
C GLY A 96 -5.32 -9.17 10.81
N ASP A 97 -4.07 -9.60 10.82
CA ASP A 97 -2.99 -8.95 10.08
C ASP A 97 -3.26 -9.04 8.58
N GLY A 98 -3.18 -7.93 7.88
CA GLY A 98 -3.45 -7.93 6.45
C GLY A 98 -3.20 -6.59 5.77
N VAL A 99 -3.38 -6.60 4.46
CA VAL A 99 -3.22 -5.41 3.62
C VAL A 99 -4.33 -4.41 3.90
N LYS A 100 -3.95 -3.18 4.21
CA LYS A 100 -4.88 -2.06 4.39
C LYS A 100 -4.94 -1.17 3.15
N ASN A 101 -3.79 -0.82 2.59
CA ASN A 101 -3.70 0.07 1.46
C ASN A 101 -2.73 -0.47 0.41
N VAL A 102 -3.09 -0.27 -0.84
CA VAL A 102 -2.19 -0.43 -1.98
C VAL A 102 -2.06 0.94 -2.63
N ALA A 103 -0.87 1.51 -2.60
CA ALA A 103 -0.59 2.78 -3.24
C ALA A 103 -0.07 2.54 -4.66
N ILE A 104 -0.72 3.17 -5.61
CA ILE A 104 -0.38 3.08 -7.03
C ILE A 104 0.30 4.38 -7.46
N TRP A 105 1.41 4.25 -8.14
CA TRP A 105 2.17 5.38 -8.63
C TRP A 105 1.58 5.91 -9.93
N VAL A 106 1.28 7.21 -9.96
CA VAL A 106 0.72 7.94 -11.10
C VAL A 106 1.53 9.20 -11.35
N ASP A 107 1.45 9.76 -12.57
CA ASP A 107 2.17 10.99 -12.92
C ASP A 107 1.62 12.22 -12.16
N ASP A 108 0.29 12.29 -12.02
CA ASP A 108 -0.39 13.40 -11.36
C ASP A 108 -1.54 12.86 -10.50
N ALA A 109 -1.34 12.85 -9.18
CA ALA A 109 -2.31 12.33 -8.23
C ALA A 109 -3.62 13.15 -8.22
N THR A 110 -3.52 14.46 -8.43
CA THR A 110 -4.68 15.37 -8.50
C THR A 110 -5.56 15.03 -9.70
N LYS A 111 -4.96 14.95 -10.86
CA LYS A 111 -5.65 14.59 -12.10
C LYS A 111 -6.24 13.20 -12.05
N SER A 112 -5.50 12.25 -11.49
CA SER A 112 -5.97 10.87 -11.32
C SER A 112 -7.19 10.80 -10.40
N TRP A 113 -7.17 11.50 -9.28
CA TRP A 113 -8.31 11.58 -8.37
C TRP A 113 -9.53 12.22 -9.01
N GLU A 114 -9.36 13.36 -9.69
CA GLU A 114 -10.46 14.04 -10.41
C GLU A 114 -11.05 13.16 -11.51
N THR A 115 -10.20 12.50 -12.29
CA THR A 115 -10.63 11.63 -13.37
C THR A 115 -11.41 10.41 -12.87
N THR A 116 -10.91 9.74 -11.83
CA THR A 116 -11.55 8.55 -11.28
C THR A 116 -12.85 8.88 -10.58
N THR A 117 -12.91 9.95 -9.80
CA THR A 117 -14.14 10.37 -9.10
C THR A 117 -15.21 10.83 -10.07
N SER A 118 -14.86 11.53 -11.14
CA SER A 118 -15.81 11.92 -12.19
C SER A 118 -16.40 10.72 -12.95
N ARG A 119 -15.73 9.57 -12.91
CA ARG A 119 -16.18 8.30 -13.51
C ARG A 119 -16.89 7.37 -12.52
N GLY A 120 -17.17 7.82 -11.31
CA GLY A 120 -17.96 7.11 -10.32
C GLY A 120 -17.16 6.42 -9.21
N ALA A 121 -15.86 6.61 -9.11
CA ALA A 121 -15.09 6.13 -7.97
C ALA A 121 -15.48 6.91 -6.72
N GLU A 122 -15.70 6.20 -5.61
CA GLU A 122 -15.94 6.83 -4.32
C GLU A 122 -14.63 7.21 -3.66
N SER A 123 -14.53 8.47 -3.23
CA SER A 123 -13.38 8.95 -2.48
C SER A 123 -13.50 8.56 -1.01
N ALA A 124 -12.53 7.79 -0.51
CA ALA A 124 -12.48 7.43 0.91
C ALA A 124 -12.15 8.65 1.80
N PHE A 125 -11.31 9.54 1.30
CA PHE A 125 -10.92 10.79 1.95
C PHE A 125 -10.80 11.89 0.90
N GLU A 126 -11.02 13.13 1.34
CA GLU A 126 -10.68 14.26 0.50
C GLU A 126 -9.16 14.30 0.26
N ARG A 127 -8.79 14.85 -0.87
CA ARG A 127 -7.40 15.02 -1.25
C ARG A 127 -6.68 15.92 -0.24
N TYR A 128 -5.58 15.46 0.28
CA TYR A 128 -4.71 16.24 1.16
C TYR A 128 -3.24 16.04 0.80
N THR A 129 -2.43 17.05 1.07
CA THR A 129 -0.98 16.95 1.01
C THR A 129 -0.46 16.83 2.45
N LYS A 130 0.29 15.77 2.75
CA LYS A 130 1.05 15.72 3.99
C LYS A 130 2.22 16.68 3.85
N GLU A 131 2.28 17.66 4.72
CA GLU A 131 3.51 18.41 4.94
C GLU A 131 4.44 17.52 5.77
N ASP A 132 5.66 17.36 5.30
CA ASP A 132 6.72 16.62 6.00
C ASP A 132 7.21 17.39 7.24
#